data_cc18df412c9c6d24facda9c881db675b
#
_entry.id   cc18df412c9c6d24facda9c881db675b
#
_cell.length_a   1.000
_cell.length_b   1.000
_cell.length_c   1.000
_cell.angle_alpha   90.00
_cell.angle_beta   90.00
_cell.angle_gamma   90.00
#
_symmetry.space_group_name_H-M   'P 1'
#
loop_
_entity.id
_entity.type
_entity.pdbx_description
1 polymer ?
#
loop_
_entity_poly.entity_id
_entity_poly.type
_entity_poly.pdbx_seq_one_letter_code
_entity_poly.pdbx_strand_id
1 'polypeptide(L)'
;MRERLKHKYALSEQGVNDMIKAVIIVTIANLAFMVPVGLLYLLASDILNGGIPSSKLPMYIGGMVISILLIIITTYFQYNATFLATYVESGRRTLAEKLRKIPLSFFGKKDLADLTSTIMGDCAWLETASSHFFPQLFGSMCSTTIVTICLFFFNVKMTLAAVWVLPVAFFVVF
;
A
#
# COMPACT_ATOMS: atom_id res chain seq x y z
N MET A 1 17.61 -2.35 9.05
CA MET A 1 16.63 -1.91 8.06
C MET A 1 16.27 -0.42 8.23
N ARG A 2 15.91 0.04 9.43
CA ARG A 2 15.61 1.46 9.75
C ARG A 2 16.72 2.44 9.33
N GLU A 3 17.97 2.18 9.66
CA GLU A 3 19.12 3.05 9.34
C GLU A 3 19.35 3.19 7.83
N ARG A 4 19.17 2.11 7.07
CA ARG A 4 19.29 2.14 5.60
C ARG A 4 18.19 2.97 4.92
N LEU A 5 16.98 2.95 5.47
CA LEU A 5 15.86 3.77 4.97
C LEU A 5 16.09 5.26 5.28
N LYS A 6 16.59 5.59 6.48
CA LYS A 6 16.97 6.96 6.84
C LYS A 6 18.00 7.55 5.88
N HIS A 7 19.09 6.83 5.62
CA HIS A 7 20.18 7.32 4.75
C HIS A 7 19.79 7.39 3.27
N LYS A 8 18.98 6.44 2.79
CA LYS A 8 18.63 6.35 1.37
C LYS A 8 17.55 7.33 0.94
N TYR A 9 16.62 7.68 1.85
CA TYR A 9 15.47 8.52 1.54
C TYR A 9 15.43 9.83 2.34
N ALA A 10 16.47 10.13 3.13
CA ALA A 10 16.57 11.33 3.99
C ALA A 10 15.34 11.57 4.89
N LEU A 11 14.68 10.46 5.31
CA LEU A 11 13.46 10.48 6.11
C LEU A 11 13.76 10.80 7.57
N SER A 12 12.89 11.57 8.22
CA SER A 12 12.95 11.80 9.66
C SER A 12 12.61 10.50 10.43
N GLU A 13 12.94 10.42 11.74
CA GLU A 13 12.59 9.24 12.56
C GLU A 13 11.07 9.02 12.64
N GLN A 14 10.31 10.09 12.67
CA GLN A 14 8.85 10.05 12.68
C GLN A 14 8.32 9.54 11.33
N GLY A 15 8.85 10.03 10.20
CA GLY A 15 8.46 9.60 8.87
C GLY A 15 8.69 8.13 8.61
N VAL A 16 9.82 7.55 9.08
CA VAL A 16 10.09 6.10 8.98
C VAL A 16 9.06 5.28 9.78
N ASN A 17 8.70 5.73 10.98
CA ASN A 17 7.72 5.02 11.79
C ASN A 17 6.31 5.08 11.18
N ASP A 18 5.92 6.22 10.65
CA ASP A 18 4.61 6.40 10.03
C ASP A 18 4.52 5.65 8.69
N MET A 19 5.62 5.59 7.93
CA MET A 19 5.73 4.74 6.74
C MET A 19 5.58 3.24 7.09
N ILE A 20 6.23 2.77 8.16
CA ILE A 20 6.09 1.37 8.59
C ILE A 20 4.65 1.07 9.03
N LYS A 21 4.01 1.97 9.78
CA LYS A 21 2.60 1.85 10.15
C LYS A 21 1.70 1.79 8.92
N ALA A 22 1.94 2.68 7.94
CA ALA A 22 1.18 2.69 6.69
C ALA A 22 1.31 1.35 5.94
N VAL A 23 2.52 0.79 5.81
CA VAL A 23 2.76 -0.52 5.20
C VAL A 23 1.99 -1.64 5.92
N ILE A 24 2.00 -1.64 7.25
CA ILE A 24 1.27 -2.64 8.04
C ILE A 24 -0.24 -2.52 7.81
N ILE A 25 -0.78 -1.31 7.84
CA ILE A 25 -2.21 -1.05 7.64
C ILE A 25 -2.63 -1.43 6.22
N VAL A 26 -1.83 -1.09 5.20
CA VAL A 26 -2.07 -1.51 3.81
C VAL A 26 -2.07 -3.03 3.68
N THR A 27 -1.13 -3.71 4.35
CA THR A 27 -1.07 -5.18 4.36
C THR A 27 -2.35 -5.78 4.96
N ILE A 28 -2.82 -5.24 6.09
CA ILE A 28 -4.05 -5.68 6.75
C ILE A 28 -5.27 -5.41 5.85
N ALA A 29 -5.34 -4.25 5.21
CA ALA A 29 -6.41 -3.91 4.28
C ALA A 29 -6.45 -4.87 3.09
N ASN A 30 -5.30 -5.18 2.49
CA ASN A 30 -5.20 -6.15 1.40
C ASN A 30 -5.63 -7.57 1.83
N LEU A 31 -5.31 -8.00 3.05
CA LEU A 31 -5.78 -9.27 3.59
C LEU A 31 -7.29 -9.25 3.86
N ALA A 32 -7.86 -8.12 4.28
CA ALA A 32 -9.30 -7.99 4.48
C ALA A 32 -10.09 -8.20 3.17
N PHE A 33 -9.55 -7.80 2.02
CA PHE A 33 -10.15 -8.10 0.71
C PHE A 33 -10.22 -9.59 0.38
N MET A 34 -9.45 -10.46 1.06
CA MET A 34 -9.53 -11.90 0.87
C MET A 34 -10.74 -12.54 1.57
N VAL A 35 -11.33 -11.86 2.56
CA VAL A 35 -12.48 -12.39 3.32
C VAL A 35 -13.70 -12.65 2.43
N PRO A 36 -14.19 -11.68 1.61
CA PRO A 36 -15.32 -11.94 0.71
C PRO A 36 -15.00 -12.99 -0.36
N VAL A 37 -13.74 -13.09 -0.81
CA VAL A 37 -13.32 -14.13 -1.77
C VAL A 37 -13.44 -15.51 -1.13
N GLY A 38 -13.02 -15.66 0.13
CA GLY A 38 -13.18 -16.91 0.88
C GLY A 38 -14.65 -17.31 1.07
N LEU A 39 -15.53 -16.33 1.39
CA LEU A 39 -16.97 -16.55 1.49
C LEU A 39 -17.59 -16.99 0.14
N LEU A 40 -17.16 -16.37 -0.95
CA LEU A 40 -17.62 -16.71 -2.29
C LEU A 40 -17.18 -18.13 -2.69
N TYR A 41 -15.98 -18.54 -2.30
CA TYR A 41 -15.50 -19.91 -2.49
C TYR A 41 -16.37 -20.93 -1.74
N LEU A 42 -16.69 -20.67 -0.46
CA LEU A 42 -17.56 -21.55 0.34
C LEU A 42 -18.96 -21.64 -0.26
N LEU A 43 -19.53 -20.52 -0.70
CA LEU A 43 -20.82 -20.48 -1.36
C LEU A 43 -20.83 -21.27 -2.67
N ALA A 44 -19.81 -21.10 -3.51
CA ALA A 44 -19.67 -21.85 -4.75
C ALA A 44 -19.52 -23.36 -4.50
N SER A 45 -18.76 -23.75 -3.48
CA SER A 45 -18.59 -25.14 -3.06
C SER A 45 -19.92 -25.77 -2.61
N ASP A 46 -20.72 -25.06 -1.81
CA ASP A 46 -22.02 -25.56 -1.37
C ASP A 46 -23.02 -25.69 -2.54
N ILE A 47 -22.99 -24.76 -3.50
CA ILE A 47 -23.83 -24.85 -4.72
C ILE A 47 -23.47 -26.09 -5.54
N LEU A 48 -22.19 -26.37 -5.74
CA LEU A 48 -21.72 -27.52 -6.51
C LEU A 48 -22.02 -28.87 -5.82
N ASN A 49 -22.08 -28.87 -4.49
CA ASN A 49 -22.33 -30.09 -3.70
C ASN A 49 -23.83 -30.40 -3.45
N GLY A 50 -24.75 -29.74 -4.15
CA GLY A 50 -26.19 -30.09 -4.09
C GLY A 50 -27.12 -28.96 -3.71
N GLY A 51 -26.64 -27.73 -3.71
CA GLY A 51 -27.44 -26.53 -3.44
C GLY A 51 -27.24 -25.94 -2.05
N ILE A 52 -27.72 -24.72 -1.88
CA ILE A 52 -27.56 -23.98 -0.62
C ILE A 52 -28.67 -24.44 0.34
N PRO A 53 -28.36 -25.08 1.46
CA PRO A 53 -29.38 -25.37 2.48
C PRO A 53 -29.91 -24.05 3.06
N SER A 54 -31.23 -23.92 3.16
CA SER A 54 -31.90 -22.70 3.64
C SER A 54 -31.37 -22.22 5.02
N SER A 55 -30.85 -23.14 5.82
CA SER A 55 -30.26 -22.83 7.12
C SER A 55 -28.92 -22.08 7.03
N LYS A 56 -28.16 -22.18 5.93
CA LYS A 56 -26.89 -21.49 5.74
C LYS A 56 -27.02 -20.12 5.06
N LEU A 57 -28.16 -19.82 4.47
CA LEU A 57 -28.41 -18.56 3.77
C LEU A 57 -28.16 -17.32 4.65
N PRO A 58 -28.68 -17.26 5.90
CA PRO A 58 -28.41 -16.10 6.78
C PRO A 58 -26.92 -15.98 7.15
N MET A 59 -26.17 -17.09 7.24
CA MET A 59 -24.74 -17.07 7.49
C MET A 59 -23.96 -16.42 6.32
N TYR A 60 -24.32 -16.70 5.07
CA TYR A 60 -23.67 -16.08 3.90
C TYR A 60 -24.01 -14.60 3.78
N ILE A 61 -25.28 -14.23 4.00
CA ILE A 61 -25.71 -12.82 3.99
C ILE A 61 -25.01 -12.04 5.12
N GLY A 62 -25.01 -12.59 6.33
CA GLY A 62 -24.33 -11.98 7.49
C GLY A 62 -22.81 -11.86 7.28
N GLY A 63 -22.18 -12.89 6.75
CA GLY A 63 -20.77 -12.88 6.42
C GLY A 63 -20.41 -11.84 5.36
N MET A 64 -21.26 -11.66 4.35
CA MET A 64 -21.09 -10.65 3.32
C MET A 64 -21.18 -9.23 3.89
N VAL A 65 -22.17 -8.96 4.74
CA VAL A 65 -22.32 -7.67 5.43
C VAL A 65 -21.10 -7.38 6.33
N ILE A 66 -20.68 -8.36 7.11
CA ILE A 66 -19.51 -8.21 7.98
C ILE A 66 -18.23 -7.95 7.16
N SER A 67 -18.04 -8.64 6.04
CA SER A 67 -16.88 -8.43 5.17
C SER A 67 -16.87 -7.03 4.55
N ILE A 68 -18.02 -6.51 4.13
CA ILE A 68 -18.15 -5.14 3.62
C ILE A 68 -17.79 -4.12 4.71
N LEU A 69 -18.34 -4.27 5.91
CA LEU A 69 -18.01 -3.39 7.04
C LEU A 69 -16.52 -3.43 7.38
N LEU A 70 -15.91 -4.61 7.37
CA LEU A 70 -14.48 -4.79 7.62
C LEU A 70 -13.64 -4.07 6.55
N ILE A 71 -14.02 -4.16 5.28
CA ILE A 71 -13.35 -3.47 4.17
C ILE A 71 -13.46 -1.94 4.36
N ILE A 72 -14.64 -1.42 4.68
CA ILE A 72 -14.85 0.01 4.90
C ILE A 72 -13.96 0.51 6.05
N ILE A 73 -13.93 -0.20 7.16
CA ILE A 73 -13.13 0.16 8.33
C ILE A 73 -11.62 0.13 7.98
N THR A 74 -11.13 -0.94 7.36
CA THR A 74 -9.71 -1.07 7.01
C THR A 74 -9.29 -0.05 5.98
N THR A 75 -10.13 0.27 4.99
CA THR A 75 -9.86 1.31 3.98
C THR A 75 -9.82 2.71 4.62
N TYR A 76 -10.69 2.98 5.59
CA TYR A 76 -10.67 4.24 6.33
C TYR A 76 -9.36 4.40 7.12
N PHE A 77 -8.91 3.36 7.82
CA PHE A 77 -7.61 3.37 8.52
C PHE A 77 -6.43 3.50 7.56
N GLN A 78 -6.48 2.83 6.42
CA GLN A 78 -5.47 2.94 5.37
C GLN A 78 -5.37 4.39 4.86
N TYR A 79 -6.49 5.01 4.55
CA TYR A 79 -6.53 6.40 4.09
C TYR A 79 -5.90 7.35 5.13
N ASN A 80 -6.30 7.24 6.39
CA ASN A 80 -5.75 8.06 7.46
C ASN A 80 -4.24 7.84 7.66
N ALA A 81 -3.78 6.60 7.62
CA ALA A 81 -2.35 6.30 7.78
C ALA A 81 -1.51 6.86 6.61
N THR A 82 -2.03 6.76 5.40
CA THR A 82 -1.38 7.29 4.19
C THR A 82 -1.36 8.82 4.23
N PHE A 83 -2.47 9.44 4.63
CA PHE A 83 -2.57 10.90 4.76
C PHE A 83 -1.62 11.44 5.84
N LEU A 84 -1.51 10.77 6.98
CA LEU A 84 -0.61 11.17 8.06
C LEU A 84 0.86 11.09 7.63
N ALA A 85 1.24 10.04 6.89
CA ALA A 85 2.58 9.90 6.33
C ALA A 85 2.92 11.04 5.36
N THR A 86 1.95 11.51 4.57
CA THR A 86 2.12 12.67 3.66
C THR A 86 2.30 13.97 4.42
N TYR A 87 1.52 14.19 5.49
CA TYR A 87 1.54 15.45 6.24
C TYR A 87 2.84 15.66 7.02
N VAL A 88 3.41 14.61 7.58
CA VAL A 88 4.63 14.68 8.40
C VAL A 88 5.88 14.89 7.55
N GLU A 89 5.87 14.46 6.29
CA GLU A 89 7.04 14.50 5.42
C GLU A 89 6.88 15.46 4.23
N SER A 90 6.29 16.63 4.47
CA SER A 90 6.26 17.64 3.42
C SER A 90 7.69 18.10 3.11
N GLY A 91 8.33 17.43 2.14
CA GLY A 91 9.67 17.74 1.64
C GLY A 91 9.82 19.20 1.23
N ARG A 92 8.71 19.85 0.87
CA ARG A 92 8.59 21.29 0.61
C ARG A 92 9.08 22.13 1.77
N ARG A 93 8.73 21.77 3.02
CA ARG A 93 9.13 22.54 4.22
C ARG A 93 10.63 22.44 4.44
N THR A 94 11.19 21.24 4.32
CA THR A 94 12.64 21.02 4.47
C THR A 94 13.43 21.68 3.34
N LEU A 95 12.91 21.67 2.11
CA LEU A 95 13.53 22.32 0.97
C LEU A 95 13.48 23.86 1.09
N ALA A 96 12.34 24.41 1.48
CA ALA A 96 12.18 25.84 1.73
C ALA A 96 13.11 26.35 2.85
N GLU A 97 13.28 25.57 3.93
CA GLU A 97 14.22 25.89 4.99
C GLU A 97 15.68 25.82 4.54
N LYS A 98 16.03 24.84 3.68
CA LYS A 98 17.37 24.76 3.09
C LYS A 98 17.62 25.92 2.12
N LEU A 99 16.66 26.26 1.27
CA LEU A 99 16.76 27.41 0.35
C LEU A 99 16.96 28.72 1.09
N ARG A 100 16.28 28.91 2.23
CA ARG A 100 16.46 30.10 3.07
C ARG A 100 17.87 30.26 3.65
N LYS A 101 18.64 29.17 3.75
CA LYS A 101 20.02 29.16 4.25
C LYS A 101 21.07 29.34 3.16
N ILE A 102 20.68 29.33 1.88
CA ILE A 102 21.60 29.50 0.76
C ILE A 102 21.90 31.01 0.54
N PRO A 103 23.16 31.37 0.32
CA PRO A 103 23.53 32.75 0.09
C PRO A 103 22.89 33.32 -1.18
N LEU A 104 22.55 34.63 -1.12
CA LEU A 104 21.90 35.36 -2.23
C LEU A 104 22.66 35.28 -3.57
N SER A 105 23.98 35.07 -3.54
CA SER A 105 24.81 34.89 -4.73
C SER A 105 24.45 33.65 -5.56
N PHE A 106 23.79 32.68 -4.97
CA PHE A 106 23.32 31.48 -5.67
C PHE A 106 22.12 31.80 -6.57
N PHE A 107 21.23 32.69 -6.12
CA PHE A 107 20.03 33.09 -6.85
C PHE A 107 20.32 33.96 -8.07
N GLY A 108 21.49 34.58 -8.14
CA GLY A 108 21.94 35.32 -9.32
C GLY A 108 22.49 34.45 -10.44
N LYS A 109 22.76 33.17 -10.17
CA LYS A 109 23.33 32.22 -11.15
C LYS A 109 22.31 31.20 -11.70
N LYS A 110 21.16 31.07 -11.05
CA LYS A 110 20.10 30.13 -11.48
C LYS A 110 18.80 30.89 -11.71
N ASP A 111 18.07 30.48 -12.73
CA ASP A 111 16.77 31.05 -13.04
C ASP A 111 15.77 30.74 -11.92
N LEU A 112 15.15 31.78 -11.38
CA LEU A 112 14.17 31.69 -10.29
C LEU A 112 12.94 30.88 -10.71
N ALA A 113 12.58 30.94 -12.00
CA ALA A 113 11.47 30.19 -12.57
C ALA A 113 11.74 28.68 -12.56
N ASP A 114 12.95 28.27 -12.93
CA ASP A 114 13.38 26.86 -12.91
C ASP A 114 13.39 26.30 -11.47
N LEU A 115 13.89 27.07 -10.50
CA LEU A 115 13.88 26.69 -9.10
C LEU A 115 12.46 26.53 -8.55
N THR A 116 11.56 27.43 -8.92
CA THR A 116 10.14 27.38 -8.49
C THR A 116 9.43 26.18 -9.11
N SER A 117 9.68 25.91 -10.38
CA SER A 117 9.15 24.73 -11.08
C SER A 117 9.59 23.43 -10.40
N THR A 118 10.88 23.31 -10.08
CA THR A 118 11.44 22.16 -9.36
C THR A 118 10.80 21.99 -7.99
N ILE A 119 10.65 23.06 -7.20
CA ILE A 119 10.03 23.00 -5.86
C ILE A 119 8.56 22.60 -5.95
N MET A 120 7.83 23.15 -6.91
CA MET A 120 6.38 22.87 -7.03
C MET A 120 6.09 21.51 -7.69
N GLY A 121 6.84 21.15 -8.73
CA GLY A 121 6.65 19.94 -9.52
C GLY A 121 7.31 18.71 -8.89
N ASP A 122 8.61 18.71 -8.75
CA ASP A 122 9.38 17.54 -8.34
C ASP A 122 9.11 17.16 -6.88
N CYS A 123 8.90 18.16 -5.99
CA CYS A 123 8.53 17.86 -4.61
C CYS A 123 7.12 17.27 -4.50
N ALA A 124 6.17 17.71 -5.33
CA ALA A 124 4.83 17.12 -5.35
C ALA A 124 4.86 15.65 -5.80
N TRP A 125 5.68 15.31 -6.79
CA TRP A 125 5.91 13.94 -7.22
C TRP A 125 6.55 13.09 -6.11
N LEU A 126 7.56 13.60 -5.44
CA LEU A 126 8.22 12.93 -4.33
C LEU A 126 7.27 12.69 -3.14
N GLU A 127 6.45 13.68 -2.81
CA GLU A 127 5.42 13.56 -1.78
C GLU A 127 4.40 12.46 -2.14
N THR A 128 3.90 12.45 -3.36
CA THR A 128 2.96 11.41 -3.84
C THR A 128 3.61 10.03 -3.86
N ALA A 129 4.86 9.94 -4.32
CA ALA A 129 5.60 8.69 -4.34
C ALA A 129 5.83 8.14 -2.94
N SER A 130 6.28 8.95 -2.00
CA SER A 130 6.59 8.51 -0.63
C SER A 130 5.34 8.18 0.17
N SER A 131 4.24 8.91 -0.02
CA SER A 131 3.01 8.74 0.75
C SER A 131 2.12 7.61 0.23
N HIS A 132 1.99 7.46 -1.08
CA HIS A 132 1.09 6.48 -1.69
C HIS A 132 1.82 5.27 -2.27
N PHE A 133 2.79 5.49 -3.16
CA PHE A 133 3.39 4.39 -3.92
C PHE A 133 4.26 3.47 -3.04
N PHE A 134 5.09 4.03 -2.15
CA PHE A 134 5.94 3.18 -1.31
C PHE A 134 5.17 2.31 -0.32
N PRO A 135 4.24 2.85 0.51
CA PRO A 135 3.44 2.01 1.40
C PRO A 135 2.61 0.97 0.65
N GLN A 136 2.01 1.35 -0.50
CA GLN A 136 1.20 0.46 -1.31
C GLN A 136 2.03 -0.68 -1.90
N LEU A 137 3.21 -0.38 -2.45
CA LEU A 137 4.09 -1.39 -3.06
C LEU A 137 4.58 -2.38 -2.00
N PHE A 138 5.13 -1.89 -0.89
CA PHE A 138 5.62 -2.78 0.18
C PHE A 138 4.47 -3.55 0.85
N GLY A 139 3.33 -2.91 1.08
CA GLY A 139 2.15 -3.56 1.63
C GLY A 139 1.62 -4.67 0.72
N SER A 140 1.58 -4.44 -0.59
CA SER A 140 1.18 -5.45 -1.58
C SER A 140 2.16 -6.61 -1.65
N MET A 141 3.46 -6.34 -1.61
CA MET A 141 4.48 -7.40 -1.57
C MET A 141 4.34 -8.26 -0.31
N CYS A 142 4.16 -7.65 0.86
CA CYS A 142 3.95 -8.37 2.11
C CYS A 142 2.67 -9.21 2.08
N SER A 143 1.55 -8.64 1.66
CA SER A 143 0.26 -9.36 1.59
C SER A 143 0.31 -10.51 0.60
N THR A 144 0.88 -10.30 -0.59
CA THR A 144 1.05 -11.36 -1.60
C THR A 144 1.92 -12.50 -1.07
N THR A 145 3.01 -12.18 -0.37
CA THR A 145 3.87 -13.19 0.24
C THR A 145 3.13 -14.00 1.29
N ILE A 146 2.36 -13.36 2.18
CA ILE A 146 1.55 -14.03 3.21
C ILE A 146 0.51 -14.96 2.56
N VAL A 147 -0.23 -14.44 1.57
CA VAL A 147 -1.25 -15.24 0.86
C VAL A 147 -0.63 -16.42 0.12
N THR A 148 0.53 -16.23 -0.51
CA THR A 148 1.26 -17.31 -1.21
C THR A 148 1.68 -18.41 -0.23
N ILE A 149 2.20 -18.04 0.94
CA ILE A 149 2.57 -19.00 1.98
C ILE A 149 1.33 -19.76 2.47
N CYS A 150 0.23 -19.07 2.74
CA CYS A 150 -1.03 -19.71 3.15
C CYS A 150 -1.54 -20.68 2.07
N LEU A 151 -1.56 -20.28 0.81
CA LEU A 151 -1.98 -21.14 -0.31
C LEU A 151 -1.08 -22.35 -0.49
N PHE A 152 0.21 -22.23 -0.21
CA PHE A 152 1.15 -23.33 -0.29
C PHE A 152 0.80 -24.49 0.66
N PHE A 153 0.28 -24.16 1.84
CA PHE A 153 -0.21 -25.16 2.80
C PHE A 153 -1.50 -25.85 2.36
N PHE A 154 -2.32 -25.18 1.53
CA PHE A 154 -3.58 -25.77 1.05
C PHE A 154 -3.37 -26.63 -0.19
N ASN A 155 -2.69 -26.12 -1.20
CA ASN A 155 -2.48 -26.86 -2.44
C ASN A 155 -1.30 -26.31 -3.26
N VAL A 156 -0.21 -27.05 -3.28
CA VAL A 156 1.04 -26.68 -3.98
C VAL A 156 0.84 -26.44 -5.48
N LYS A 157 0.01 -27.27 -6.14
CA LYS A 157 -0.22 -27.14 -7.60
C LYS A 157 -0.93 -25.83 -7.95
N MET A 158 -1.95 -25.46 -7.17
CA MET A 158 -2.68 -24.20 -7.35
C MET A 158 -1.80 -22.99 -7.05
N THR A 159 -0.98 -23.07 -6.02
CA THR A 159 -0.04 -22.01 -5.66
C THR A 159 1.01 -21.79 -6.74
N LEU A 160 1.59 -22.86 -7.30
CA LEU A 160 2.54 -22.76 -8.40
C LEU A 160 1.90 -22.10 -9.63
N ALA A 161 0.67 -22.46 -9.97
CA ALA A 161 -0.07 -21.84 -11.08
C ALA A 161 -0.31 -20.34 -10.84
N ALA A 162 -0.68 -19.94 -9.61
CA ALA A 162 -0.91 -18.55 -9.26
C ALA A 162 0.39 -17.72 -9.26
N VAL A 163 1.48 -18.27 -8.72
CA VAL A 163 2.79 -17.58 -8.65
C VAL A 163 3.44 -17.47 -10.03
N TRP A 164 3.15 -18.38 -10.96
CA TRP A 164 3.67 -18.33 -12.34
C TRP A 164 3.29 -17.04 -13.08
N VAL A 165 2.18 -16.43 -12.71
CA VAL A 165 1.74 -15.14 -13.29
C VAL A 165 2.71 -13.99 -12.95
N LEU A 166 3.38 -14.04 -11.79
CA LEU A 166 4.30 -12.96 -11.36
C LEU A 166 5.51 -12.79 -12.30
N PRO A 167 6.29 -13.85 -12.65
CA PRO A 167 7.40 -13.69 -13.60
C PRO A 167 6.93 -13.29 -15.00
N VAL A 168 5.75 -13.77 -15.43
CA VAL A 168 5.17 -13.36 -16.72
C VAL A 168 4.82 -11.87 -16.72
N ALA A 169 4.17 -11.36 -15.66
CA ALA A 169 3.86 -9.96 -15.51
C ALA A 169 5.13 -9.10 -15.45
N PHE A 170 6.17 -9.55 -14.74
CA PHE A 170 7.46 -8.88 -14.71
C PHE A 170 8.09 -8.78 -16.12
N PHE A 171 8.03 -9.84 -16.89
CA PHE A 171 8.60 -9.88 -18.25
C PHE A 171 7.83 -9.01 -19.25
N VAL A 172 6.53 -8.80 -19.02
CA VAL A 172 5.69 -7.92 -19.86
C VAL A 172 5.91 -6.44 -19.56
N VAL A 173 6.25 -6.10 -18.32
CA VAL A 173 6.45 -4.71 -17.87
C VAL A 173 7.87 -4.19 -18.15
N PHE A 174 8.87 -5.08 -18.18
CA PHE A 174 10.28 -4.75 -18.46
C PHE A 174 10.73 -5.22 -19.84
#